data_51c3bf7b3c429e7ef75687f859e6941b
#
_entry.id   51c3bf7b3c429e7ef75687f859e6941b
#
_cell.length_a   1.000
_cell.length_b   1.000
_cell.length_c   1.000
_cell.angle_alpha   90.00
_cell.angle_beta   90.00
_cell.angle_gamma   90.00
#
_symmetry.space_group_name_H-M   'P 1'
#
loop_
_entity.id
_entity.type
_entity.pdbx_description
1 polymer ?
#
loop_
_entity_poly.entity_id
_entity_poly.type
_entity_poly.pdbx_seq_one_letter_code
_entity_poly.pdbx_strand_id
1 'polypeptide(L)'
;MHRFTFLMIFILSSLLLSSIAAGCGGASASTSTSPTVPPGTSISKTPIAQSTLYPRVIRLAHQNSLANGTAANGWLIANAGPVFESTNNGQTWSDIGSVPLAPNSVKLCCATLFEMPQTVGAFAAGTLLYAVSACIGPTAADPCTDPQSKPAITLSTSVNQGQSWTYQTTIVAGAAGSSTGGLWEPEFEVANDGALVMFWSDETDPCCSQKLAQTRTYDGVTWQTATNTVASAVFSDRPGMARVSKLPDGSFFMTYEICGPADNCAAFSRTSADGWNFGAATSLGNKITSATGQYFEHAPANFWADTGAYGELLVVGQVLVESNGATSAQNGELIFVNSGADGSGSWSTITAPVPVTDSFTNPYSSCPNYSSALLPSADGTSLLEMASDFNAGGNCQTYYGISALN
;
A
#
# COMPACT_ATOMS: atom_id res chain seq x y z
N MET A 1 -0.61 19.48 -32.30
CA MET A 1 -0.36 20.49 -31.25
C MET A 1 -1.62 20.65 -30.44
N HIS A 2 -1.81 19.88 -29.37
CA HIS A 2 -2.81 20.16 -28.34
C HIS A 2 -2.18 19.73 -27.01
N ARG A 3 -1.86 20.73 -26.22
CA ARG A 3 -1.42 20.55 -24.84
C ARG A 3 -2.64 20.15 -24.01
N PHE A 4 -2.65 18.95 -23.44
CA PHE A 4 -3.57 18.63 -22.37
C PHE A 4 -2.94 19.05 -21.04
N THR A 5 -3.42 20.18 -20.57
CA THR A 5 -3.22 20.66 -19.21
C THR A 5 -4.29 19.97 -18.37
N PHE A 6 -3.88 19.21 -17.36
CA PHE A 6 -4.80 18.71 -16.32
C PHE A 6 -5.43 19.91 -15.63
N LEU A 7 -6.67 20.20 -15.95
CA LEU A 7 -7.47 21.24 -15.32
C LEU A 7 -8.39 20.54 -14.31
N MET A 8 -8.04 20.61 -13.03
CA MET A 8 -8.98 20.35 -11.96
C MET A 8 -10.10 21.38 -12.01
N ILE A 9 -11.30 20.95 -12.35
CA ILE A 9 -12.49 21.80 -12.30
C ILE A 9 -13.00 21.80 -10.87
N PHE A 10 -12.75 22.90 -10.15
CA PHE A 10 -13.45 23.22 -8.92
C PHE A 10 -14.83 23.78 -9.27
N ILE A 11 -15.88 23.05 -8.92
CA ILE A 11 -17.24 23.58 -8.94
C ILE A 11 -17.51 24.25 -7.59
N LEU A 12 -17.47 25.57 -7.56
CA LEU A 12 -18.00 26.36 -6.44
C LEU A 12 -19.52 26.40 -6.55
N SER A 13 -20.23 25.75 -5.64
CA SER A 13 -21.64 25.95 -5.43
C SER A 13 -21.84 26.85 -4.22
N SER A 14 -22.20 28.11 -4.48
CA SER A 14 -22.69 29.04 -3.48
C SER A 14 -24.13 28.71 -3.11
N LEU A 15 -24.41 28.40 -1.83
CA LEU A 15 -25.77 28.28 -1.32
C LEU A 15 -26.04 29.39 -0.29
N LEU A 16 -27.15 30.07 -0.58
CA LEU A 16 -27.76 31.11 0.24
C LEU A 16 -28.28 30.55 1.57
N LEU A 17 -28.10 31.35 2.62
CA LEU A 17 -28.75 31.20 3.91
C LEU A 17 -30.26 31.46 3.80
N SER A 18 -31.05 30.61 4.44
CA SER A 18 -32.38 30.95 4.93
C SER A 18 -32.52 30.40 6.33
N SER A 19 -32.63 31.30 7.28
CA SER A 19 -32.93 31.06 8.69
C SER A 19 -34.44 30.86 8.90
N ILE A 20 -34.84 29.79 9.61
CA ILE A 20 -36.11 29.71 10.29
C ILE A 20 -35.88 29.10 11.68
N ALA A 21 -36.32 29.83 12.66
CA ALA A 21 -36.28 29.44 14.07
C ALA A 21 -37.59 28.75 14.52
N ALA A 22 -37.47 27.93 15.53
CA ALA A 22 -38.37 27.66 16.64
C ALA A 22 -38.91 26.23 16.79
N GLY A 23 -38.74 25.67 17.97
CA GLY A 23 -39.55 24.58 18.49
C GLY A 23 -38.84 23.75 19.58
N CYS A 24 -38.99 24.10 20.86
CA CYS A 24 -38.58 23.29 22.00
C CYS A 24 -39.31 21.95 22.09
N GLY A 25 -38.53 20.86 22.25
CA GLY A 25 -39.05 19.57 22.67
C GLY A 25 -37.93 18.79 23.31
N GLY A 26 -37.93 18.67 24.64
CA GLY A 26 -36.93 17.93 25.38
C GLY A 26 -37.00 16.43 25.12
N ALA A 27 -35.87 15.86 24.74
CA ALA A 27 -35.63 14.42 24.77
C ALA A 27 -34.34 14.18 25.54
N SER A 28 -34.42 13.27 26.50
CA SER A 28 -33.33 12.84 27.38
C SER A 28 -32.12 12.37 26.57
N ALA A 29 -30.97 13.00 26.78
CA ALA A 29 -29.72 12.58 26.23
C ALA A 29 -29.27 11.27 26.90
N SER A 30 -29.26 10.18 26.15
CA SER A 30 -28.45 9.01 26.48
C SER A 30 -27.00 9.35 26.18
N THR A 31 -26.18 9.51 27.23
CA THR A 31 -24.74 9.68 27.13
C THR A 31 -24.13 8.39 26.61
N SER A 32 -23.82 8.36 25.32
CA SER A 32 -22.87 7.39 24.78
C SER A 32 -21.48 7.79 25.30
N THR A 33 -20.96 7.03 26.24
CA THR A 33 -19.56 7.15 26.65
C THR A 33 -18.68 6.68 25.50
N SER A 34 -18.09 7.62 24.76
CA SER A 34 -16.94 7.33 23.89
C SER A 34 -15.88 6.65 24.74
N PRO A 35 -15.18 5.60 24.23
CA PRO A 35 -14.08 5.00 24.94
C PRO A 35 -13.01 6.08 25.17
N THR A 36 -12.80 6.45 26.41
CA THR A 36 -11.72 7.35 26.81
C THR A 36 -10.41 6.59 26.67
N VAL A 37 -9.56 7.04 25.75
CA VAL A 37 -8.14 6.64 25.69
C VAL A 37 -7.51 6.95 27.06
N PRO A 38 -6.79 5.99 27.69
CA PRO A 38 -6.11 6.27 28.95
C PRO A 38 -5.09 7.40 28.76
N PRO A 39 -5.03 8.39 29.65
CA PRO A 39 -4.01 9.43 29.57
C PRO A 39 -2.66 8.82 29.94
N GLY A 40 -1.72 8.70 28.97
CA GLY A 40 -0.36 8.34 29.35
C GLY A 40 0.62 7.80 28.35
N THR A 41 0.36 7.77 27.06
CA THR A 41 1.44 7.59 26.06
C THR A 41 1.23 8.60 24.95
N SER A 42 2.03 9.67 24.95
CA SER A 42 2.14 10.51 23.77
C SER A 42 2.78 9.66 22.68
N ILE A 43 1.99 9.18 21.74
CA ILE A 43 2.48 8.54 20.53
C ILE A 43 3.21 9.64 19.77
N SER A 44 4.55 9.53 19.69
CA SER A 44 5.38 10.50 18.98
C SER A 44 5.80 9.91 17.66
N LYS A 45 5.32 10.49 16.55
CA LYS A 45 5.84 10.17 15.23
C LYS A 45 7.22 10.79 15.04
N THR A 46 8.15 10.02 14.53
CA THR A 46 9.54 10.44 14.26
C THR A 46 9.76 10.54 12.75
N PRO A 47 10.28 11.66 12.23
CA PRO A 47 10.57 11.80 10.82
C PRO A 47 11.72 10.89 10.40
N ILE A 48 11.59 10.25 9.22
CA ILE A 48 12.65 9.42 8.64
C ILE A 48 13.20 10.01 7.34
N ALA A 49 12.32 10.49 6.45
CA ALA A 49 12.70 10.99 5.14
C ALA A 49 11.81 12.14 4.69
N GLN A 50 12.29 12.93 3.73
CA GLN A 50 11.48 13.93 3.05
C GLN A 50 10.79 13.31 1.83
N SER A 51 9.50 13.64 1.65
CA SER A 51 8.82 13.49 0.36
C SER A 51 8.59 12.05 -0.15
N THR A 52 8.13 11.14 0.68
CA THR A 52 7.74 9.81 0.18
C THR A 52 6.26 9.54 0.38
N LEU A 53 5.56 9.31 -0.72
CA LEU A 53 4.11 9.07 -0.75
C LEU A 53 3.73 7.59 -0.60
N TYR A 54 4.68 6.67 -0.53
CA TYR A 54 4.43 5.23 -0.62
C TYR A 54 5.50 4.47 0.16
N PRO A 55 5.58 4.64 1.50
CA PRO A 55 6.60 3.99 2.29
C PRO A 55 6.39 2.47 2.29
N ARG A 56 7.50 1.73 2.38
CA ARG A 56 7.51 0.28 2.54
C ARG A 56 8.53 -0.10 3.59
N VAL A 57 8.22 -1.12 4.37
CA VAL A 57 9.13 -1.70 5.35
C VAL A 57 8.95 -3.21 5.40
N ILE A 58 10.06 -3.93 5.46
CA ILE A 58 10.11 -5.39 5.61
C ILE A 58 11.06 -5.78 6.72
N ARG A 59 10.83 -6.94 7.32
CA ARG A 59 11.75 -7.60 8.26
C ARG A 59 12.49 -8.70 7.54
N LEU A 60 13.80 -8.68 7.58
CA LEU A 60 14.64 -9.70 6.99
C LEU A 60 14.55 -11.00 7.81
N ALA A 61 14.29 -12.12 7.13
CA ALA A 61 14.11 -13.43 7.75
C ALA A 61 14.99 -14.53 7.11
N HIS A 62 15.49 -14.31 5.90
CA HIS A 62 16.14 -15.34 5.09
C HIS A 62 17.57 -15.01 4.67
N GLN A 63 18.23 -14.06 5.36
CA GLN A 63 19.57 -13.60 4.99
C GLN A 63 20.65 -14.67 5.15
N ASN A 64 20.48 -15.61 6.07
CA ASN A 64 21.40 -16.74 6.26
C ASN A 64 21.45 -17.69 5.06
N SER A 65 20.49 -17.58 4.13
CA SER A 65 20.44 -18.39 2.90
C SER A 65 21.31 -17.81 1.78
N LEU A 66 21.79 -16.58 1.91
CA LEU A 66 22.67 -15.96 0.91
C LEU A 66 24.13 -16.41 1.09
N ALA A 67 24.85 -16.53 0.00
CA ALA A 67 26.26 -16.99 -0.01
C ALA A 67 27.19 -16.09 0.82
N ASN A 68 26.84 -14.83 1.02
CA ASN A 68 27.53 -13.86 1.88
C ASN A 68 26.82 -13.66 3.21
N GLY A 69 26.03 -14.66 3.67
CA GLY A 69 25.11 -14.56 4.79
C GLY A 69 25.73 -13.88 6.01
N THR A 70 25.26 -12.65 6.26
CA THR A 70 25.46 -11.94 7.50
C THR A 70 24.33 -12.30 8.45
N ALA A 71 24.55 -12.20 9.76
CA ALA A 71 23.51 -12.42 10.76
C ALA A 71 22.48 -11.24 10.76
N ALA A 72 21.89 -10.94 9.59
CA ALA A 72 20.98 -9.81 9.39
C ALA A 72 19.50 -10.19 9.53
N ASN A 73 19.17 -11.44 9.86
CA ASN A 73 17.79 -11.80 10.18
C ASN A 73 17.29 -10.98 11.37
N GLY A 74 16.10 -10.42 11.23
CA GLY A 74 15.51 -9.50 12.19
C GLY A 74 15.78 -8.01 11.90
N TRP A 75 16.74 -7.67 11.04
CA TRP A 75 16.92 -6.28 10.59
C TRP A 75 15.72 -5.83 9.76
N LEU A 76 15.47 -4.52 9.77
CA LEU A 76 14.41 -3.92 8.97
C LEU A 76 15.02 -3.14 7.81
N ILE A 77 14.43 -3.30 6.64
CA ILE A 77 14.75 -2.48 5.47
C ILE A 77 13.50 -1.70 5.08
N ALA A 78 13.64 -0.39 4.88
CA ALA A 78 12.56 0.48 4.48
C ALA A 78 12.91 1.24 3.22
N ASN A 79 11.91 1.46 2.37
CA ASN A 79 11.93 2.44 1.29
C ASN A 79 11.07 3.63 1.69
N ALA A 80 11.71 4.76 1.89
CA ALA A 80 11.05 6.04 2.17
C ALA A 80 11.65 7.15 1.28
N GLY A 81 11.82 6.85 -0.01
CA GLY A 81 12.60 7.59 -1.00
C GLY A 81 13.98 6.98 -1.11
N PRO A 82 14.97 7.31 -0.30
CA PRO A 82 16.13 6.47 -0.02
C PRO A 82 15.73 5.14 0.60
N VAL A 83 16.69 4.20 0.65
CA VAL A 83 16.59 2.95 1.40
C VAL A 83 17.22 3.16 2.78
N PHE A 84 16.50 2.72 3.80
CA PHE A 84 16.93 2.81 5.20
C PHE A 84 17.06 1.42 5.81
N GLU A 85 17.97 1.31 6.75
CA GLU A 85 18.19 0.10 7.56
C GLU A 85 17.98 0.41 9.04
N SER A 86 17.36 -0.53 9.76
CA SER A 86 17.31 -0.55 11.22
C SER A 86 17.73 -1.91 11.73
N THR A 87 18.68 -1.94 12.68
CA THR A 87 19.18 -3.15 13.34
C THR A 87 18.60 -3.32 14.75
N ASN A 88 17.70 -2.44 15.17
CA ASN A 88 17.13 -2.38 16.52
C ASN A 88 15.59 -2.27 16.51
N ASN A 89 14.93 -3.06 15.65
CA ASN A 89 13.46 -3.14 15.54
C ASN A 89 12.78 -1.79 15.25
N GLY A 90 13.39 -0.94 14.41
CA GLY A 90 12.79 0.31 13.97
C GLY A 90 12.95 1.48 14.94
N GLN A 91 13.73 1.33 16.04
CA GLN A 91 13.96 2.42 16.98
C GLN A 91 14.85 3.52 16.41
N THR A 92 15.81 3.15 15.57
CA THR A 92 16.67 4.08 14.82
C THR A 92 16.88 3.57 13.39
N TRP A 93 17.13 4.50 12.47
CA TRP A 93 17.29 4.22 11.05
C TRP A 93 18.54 4.88 10.51
N SER A 94 19.22 4.19 9.61
CA SER A 94 20.39 4.68 8.85
C SER A 94 20.04 4.69 7.36
N ASP A 95 20.29 5.80 6.69
CA ASP A 95 20.24 5.87 5.22
C ASP A 95 21.38 5.01 4.65
N ILE A 96 21.04 4.02 3.82
CA ILE A 96 21.99 3.12 3.17
C ILE A 96 22.03 3.32 1.64
N GLY A 97 21.38 4.39 1.14
CA GLY A 97 21.46 4.80 -0.26
C GLY A 97 20.13 4.70 -1.00
N SER A 98 20.21 4.51 -2.31
CA SER A 98 19.05 4.48 -3.18
C SER A 98 19.14 3.35 -4.21
N VAL A 99 17.99 2.91 -4.71
CA VAL A 99 17.91 1.91 -5.77
C VAL A 99 18.13 2.60 -7.13
N PRO A 100 19.09 2.15 -7.94
CA PRO A 100 19.28 2.69 -9.28
C PRO A 100 18.07 2.38 -10.16
N LEU A 101 17.70 3.33 -11.00
CA LEU A 101 16.64 3.15 -11.96
C LEU A 101 17.11 2.29 -13.16
N ALA A 102 16.16 1.72 -13.89
CA ALA A 102 16.43 1.10 -15.18
C ALA A 102 17.07 2.11 -16.14
N PRO A 103 17.91 1.66 -17.08
CA PRO A 103 18.47 2.56 -18.10
C PRO A 103 17.37 3.34 -18.86
N ASN A 104 17.59 4.61 -19.09
CA ASN A 104 16.66 5.51 -19.78
C ASN A 104 15.26 5.59 -19.14
N SER A 105 15.18 5.46 -17.82
CA SER A 105 13.91 5.52 -17.11
C SER A 105 13.87 6.65 -16.09
N VAL A 106 12.65 7.01 -15.72
CA VAL A 106 12.37 7.85 -14.56
C VAL A 106 11.35 7.11 -13.68
N LYS A 107 11.56 7.20 -12.38
CA LYS A 107 10.58 6.72 -11.39
C LYS A 107 9.33 7.59 -11.44
N LEU A 108 8.18 6.97 -11.57
CA LEU A 108 6.89 7.66 -11.48
C LEU A 108 6.37 7.65 -10.04
N CYS A 109 6.21 6.45 -9.44
CA CYS A 109 5.78 6.29 -8.05
C CYS A 109 5.99 4.85 -7.53
N CYS A 110 5.55 4.63 -6.35
CA CYS A 110 4.88 3.40 -5.89
C CYS A 110 5.79 2.17 -5.93
N ALA A 111 6.94 2.24 -5.25
CA ALA A 111 7.84 1.08 -5.16
C ALA A 111 7.37 0.09 -4.10
N THR A 112 7.64 -1.21 -4.33
CA THR A 112 7.54 -2.24 -3.31
C THR A 112 8.91 -2.79 -2.94
N LEU A 113 9.02 -3.28 -1.71
CA LEU A 113 10.14 -4.08 -1.20
C LEU A 113 9.63 -5.46 -0.84
N PHE A 114 10.39 -6.50 -1.21
CA PHE A 114 10.05 -7.88 -0.90
C PHE A 114 11.33 -8.69 -0.66
N GLU A 115 11.40 -9.47 0.42
CA GLU A 115 12.46 -10.45 0.63
C GLU A 115 11.99 -11.81 0.11
N MET A 116 12.77 -12.46 -0.71
CA MET A 116 12.45 -13.81 -1.21
C MET A 116 12.43 -14.81 -0.04
N PRO A 117 11.27 -15.41 0.31
CA PRO A 117 11.18 -16.36 1.40
C PRO A 117 11.79 -17.72 1.05
N GLN A 118 11.91 -18.00 -0.22
CA GLN A 118 12.48 -19.23 -0.79
C GLN A 118 13.15 -18.93 -2.12
N THR A 119 13.96 -19.86 -2.60
CA THR A 119 14.56 -19.73 -3.93
C THR A 119 13.51 -19.95 -5.02
N VAL A 120 13.44 -18.99 -5.96
CA VAL A 120 12.65 -19.10 -7.20
C VAL A 120 13.55 -18.82 -8.38
N GLY A 121 14.01 -19.89 -9.03
CA GLY A 121 14.94 -19.80 -10.14
C GLY A 121 16.20 -19.00 -9.83
N ALA A 122 16.39 -17.87 -10.49
CA ALA A 122 17.55 -16.99 -10.32
C ALA A 122 17.56 -16.21 -8.99
N PHE A 123 16.44 -16.11 -8.29
CA PHE A 123 16.32 -15.38 -7.03
C PHE A 123 16.47 -16.35 -5.85
N ALA A 124 17.64 -16.35 -5.21
CA ALA A 124 17.87 -17.12 -3.99
C ALA A 124 17.01 -16.60 -2.83
N ALA A 125 16.67 -17.47 -1.86
CA ALA A 125 16.07 -17.04 -0.61
C ALA A 125 16.94 -15.95 0.05
N GLY A 126 16.31 -14.90 0.58
CA GLY A 126 16.97 -13.73 1.14
C GLY A 126 17.31 -12.63 0.13
N THR A 127 17.20 -12.88 -1.18
CA THR A 127 17.33 -11.80 -2.18
C THR A 127 16.23 -10.77 -1.97
N LEU A 128 16.61 -9.49 -1.88
CA LEU A 128 15.65 -8.40 -1.84
C LEU A 128 15.24 -8.00 -3.25
N LEU A 129 13.95 -7.86 -3.46
CA LEU A 129 13.36 -7.35 -4.69
C LEU A 129 12.86 -5.93 -4.47
N TYR A 130 13.13 -5.05 -5.42
CA TYR A 130 12.57 -3.70 -5.49
C TYR A 130 11.94 -3.51 -6.86
N ALA A 131 10.62 -3.46 -6.91
CA ALA A 131 9.91 -3.13 -8.13
C ALA A 131 9.29 -1.74 -8.02
N VAL A 132 9.23 -1.02 -9.14
CA VAL A 132 8.76 0.37 -9.16
C VAL A 132 8.07 0.69 -10.49
N SER A 133 7.03 1.51 -10.39
CA SER A 133 6.38 2.12 -11.55
C SER A 133 7.32 3.15 -12.18
N ALA A 134 7.61 2.98 -13.44
CA ALA A 134 8.57 3.79 -14.19
C ALA A 134 8.03 4.16 -15.57
N CYS A 135 8.63 5.16 -16.15
CA CYS A 135 8.51 5.48 -17.56
C CYS A 135 9.87 5.25 -18.22
N ILE A 136 9.90 4.48 -19.30
CA ILE A 136 11.11 4.18 -20.03
C ILE A 136 11.04 4.86 -21.40
N GLY A 137 12.02 5.70 -21.71
CA GLY A 137 12.16 6.40 -22.98
C GLY A 137 13.28 5.84 -23.85
N PRO A 138 13.41 6.33 -25.08
CA PRO A 138 14.52 5.97 -25.96
C PRO A 138 15.87 6.52 -25.48
N THR A 139 15.86 7.57 -24.69
CA THR A 139 17.05 8.21 -24.10
C THR A 139 16.83 8.60 -22.65
N ALA A 140 17.91 8.80 -21.90
CA ALA A 140 17.84 9.26 -20.49
C ALA A 140 17.43 10.74 -20.36
N ALA A 141 17.50 11.55 -21.42
CA ALA A 141 17.28 13.00 -21.34
C ALA A 141 15.82 13.37 -21.13
N ASP A 142 14.89 12.56 -21.65
CA ASP A 142 13.44 12.86 -21.57
C ASP A 142 12.60 11.59 -21.67
N PRO A 143 12.67 10.71 -20.67
CA PRO A 143 12.12 9.37 -20.78
C PRO A 143 10.58 9.32 -20.84
N CYS A 144 9.86 10.37 -20.42
CA CYS A 144 8.39 10.33 -20.34
C CYS A 144 7.67 11.26 -21.30
N THR A 145 8.36 12.18 -21.97
CA THR A 145 7.74 13.10 -22.91
C THR A 145 7.93 12.70 -24.37
N ASP A 146 8.86 11.77 -24.64
CA ASP A 146 9.06 11.23 -25.98
C ASP A 146 7.85 10.37 -26.39
N PRO A 147 7.35 10.48 -27.63
CA PRO A 147 6.28 9.63 -28.14
C PRO A 147 6.58 8.14 -28.16
N GLN A 148 7.82 7.72 -28.03
CA GLN A 148 8.23 6.31 -27.92
C GLN A 148 8.33 5.83 -26.46
N SER A 149 8.12 6.70 -25.49
CA SER A 149 8.15 6.34 -24.07
C SER A 149 7.01 5.37 -23.71
N LYS A 150 7.28 4.53 -22.72
CA LYS A 150 6.37 3.47 -22.27
C LYS A 150 6.22 3.50 -20.76
N PRO A 151 5.01 3.36 -20.20
CA PRO A 151 4.84 2.98 -18.82
C PRO A 151 5.40 1.57 -18.61
N ALA A 152 6.03 1.34 -17.48
CA ALA A 152 6.66 0.06 -17.17
C ALA A 152 6.73 -0.20 -15.67
N ILE A 153 6.85 -1.46 -15.29
CA ILE A 153 7.29 -1.87 -13.95
C ILE A 153 8.67 -2.50 -14.09
N THR A 154 9.65 -1.92 -13.40
CA THR A 154 11.04 -2.35 -13.43
C THR A 154 11.43 -3.03 -12.13
N LEU A 155 12.33 -4.01 -12.21
CA LEU A 155 12.81 -4.81 -11.10
C LEU A 155 14.31 -4.61 -10.90
N SER A 156 14.70 -4.29 -9.67
CA SER A 156 16.08 -4.34 -9.19
C SER A 156 16.18 -5.30 -8.01
N THR A 157 17.35 -5.90 -7.80
CA THR A 157 17.61 -6.85 -6.70
C THR A 157 18.83 -6.45 -5.88
N SER A 158 18.83 -6.86 -4.62
CA SER A 158 19.98 -6.80 -3.72
C SER A 158 20.20 -8.15 -3.06
N VAL A 159 21.48 -8.56 -2.94
CA VAL A 159 21.91 -9.78 -2.23
C VAL A 159 22.79 -9.44 -1.01
N ASN A 160 22.79 -8.19 -0.57
CA ASN A 160 23.57 -7.69 0.53
C ASN A 160 22.78 -6.68 1.40
N GLN A 161 21.57 -7.06 1.79
CA GLN A 161 20.71 -6.33 2.73
C GLN A 161 20.32 -4.91 2.25
N GLY A 162 20.26 -4.67 0.95
CA GLY A 162 19.93 -3.35 0.40
C GLY A 162 21.11 -2.38 0.29
N GLN A 163 22.34 -2.79 0.63
CA GLN A 163 23.55 -1.97 0.55
C GLN A 163 23.94 -1.64 -0.90
N SER A 164 23.61 -2.53 -1.83
CA SER A 164 23.73 -2.27 -3.26
C SER A 164 22.64 -3.00 -4.04
N TRP A 165 22.27 -2.42 -5.17
CA TRP A 165 21.19 -2.90 -6.02
C TRP A 165 21.65 -3.05 -7.46
N THR A 166 21.10 -4.04 -8.14
CA THR A 166 21.34 -4.28 -9.57
C THR A 166 20.00 -4.31 -10.29
N TYR A 167 19.84 -3.49 -11.33
CA TYR A 167 18.71 -3.61 -12.24
C TYR A 167 18.72 -4.98 -12.93
N GLN A 168 17.59 -5.67 -12.89
CA GLN A 168 17.43 -7.00 -13.47
C GLN A 168 16.68 -6.96 -14.80
N THR A 169 15.47 -6.42 -14.78
CA THR A 169 14.58 -6.47 -15.93
C THR A 169 13.44 -5.46 -15.84
N THR A 170 12.77 -5.27 -16.96
CA THR A 170 11.42 -4.73 -17.03
C THR A 170 10.44 -5.91 -17.06
N ILE A 171 9.61 -6.04 -16.00
CA ILE A 171 8.66 -7.17 -15.90
C ILE A 171 7.51 -7.00 -16.89
N VAL A 172 6.95 -5.80 -16.94
CA VAL A 172 5.84 -5.45 -17.84
C VAL A 172 6.03 -4.02 -18.35
N ALA A 173 5.64 -3.81 -19.59
CA ALA A 173 5.62 -2.48 -20.21
C ALA A 173 4.37 -2.32 -21.09
N GLY A 174 3.80 -1.15 -21.06
CA GLY A 174 2.70 -0.74 -21.96
C GLY A 174 3.20 -0.43 -23.37
N ALA A 175 2.28 -0.06 -24.26
CA ALA A 175 2.60 0.38 -25.60
C ALA A 175 3.34 1.73 -25.61
N ALA A 176 4.18 1.94 -26.61
CA ALA A 176 4.84 3.24 -26.82
C ALA A 176 3.81 4.32 -27.19
N GLY A 177 4.03 5.53 -26.68
CA GLY A 177 3.18 6.67 -26.98
C GLY A 177 1.77 6.55 -26.41
N SER A 178 1.52 5.62 -25.49
CA SER A 178 0.21 5.49 -24.87
C SER A 178 0.00 6.70 -23.94
N SER A 179 -0.79 7.66 -24.40
CA SER A 179 -1.36 8.72 -23.57
C SER A 179 -2.46 8.19 -22.63
N THR A 180 -2.62 6.89 -22.53
CA THR A 180 -3.83 6.24 -22.04
C THR A 180 -3.66 5.53 -20.72
N GLY A 181 -2.66 5.86 -19.91
CA GLY A 181 -2.57 5.32 -18.57
C GLY A 181 -1.21 4.73 -18.24
N GLY A 182 -1.06 4.27 -17.00
CA GLY A 182 0.15 3.76 -16.42
C GLY A 182 0.07 2.31 -15.97
N LEU A 183 1.20 1.84 -15.45
CA LEU A 183 1.36 0.59 -14.74
C LEU A 183 1.82 0.96 -13.32
N TRP A 184 1.00 0.65 -12.30
CA TRP A 184 1.16 1.22 -10.97
C TRP A 184 1.27 0.15 -9.89
N GLU A 185 1.85 0.51 -8.75
CA GLU A 185 1.78 -0.17 -7.47
C GLU A 185 2.11 -1.67 -7.52
N PRO A 186 3.30 -2.06 -7.99
CA PRO A 186 3.69 -3.47 -7.96
C PRO A 186 3.70 -4.02 -6.54
N GLU A 187 3.23 -5.27 -6.39
CA GLU A 187 3.29 -6.04 -5.17
C GLU A 187 3.71 -7.47 -5.46
N PHE A 188 4.48 -8.09 -4.56
CA PHE A 188 4.98 -9.46 -4.72
C PHE A 188 4.44 -10.40 -3.65
N GLU A 189 4.25 -11.66 -4.05
CA GLU A 189 4.06 -12.78 -3.12
C GLU A 189 4.53 -14.08 -3.77
N VAL A 190 4.92 -15.07 -2.97
CA VAL A 190 5.24 -16.41 -3.46
C VAL A 190 4.04 -17.34 -3.26
N ALA A 191 3.44 -17.76 -4.36
CA ALA A 191 2.32 -18.67 -4.39
C ALA A 191 2.69 -20.07 -3.87
N ASN A 192 1.68 -20.87 -3.48
CA ASN A 192 1.91 -22.20 -2.92
C ASN A 192 2.50 -23.22 -3.90
N ASP A 193 2.40 -22.96 -5.21
CA ASP A 193 3.08 -23.74 -6.25
C ASP A 193 4.56 -23.36 -6.46
N GLY A 194 5.06 -22.41 -5.66
CA GLY A 194 6.44 -21.93 -5.68
C GLY A 194 6.74 -20.82 -6.69
N ALA A 195 5.74 -20.33 -7.43
CA ALA A 195 5.93 -19.21 -8.34
C ALA A 195 6.04 -17.89 -7.58
N LEU A 196 6.92 -17.00 -8.02
CA LEU A 196 6.89 -15.59 -7.62
C LEU A 196 5.81 -14.88 -8.46
N VAL A 197 4.80 -14.33 -7.79
CA VAL A 197 3.70 -13.59 -8.40
C VAL A 197 3.93 -12.11 -8.22
N MET A 198 3.67 -11.31 -9.27
CA MET A 198 3.57 -9.86 -9.20
C MET A 198 2.15 -9.43 -9.54
N PHE A 199 1.58 -8.56 -8.69
CA PHE A 199 0.30 -7.88 -8.90
C PHE A 199 0.56 -6.41 -9.19
N TRP A 200 -0.29 -5.75 -10.01
CA TRP A 200 -0.20 -4.32 -10.28
C TRP A 200 -1.53 -3.73 -10.76
N SER A 201 -1.66 -2.41 -10.65
CA SER A 201 -2.76 -1.67 -11.27
C SER A 201 -2.40 -1.36 -12.72
N ASP A 202 -3.30 -1.69 -13.65
CA ASP A 202 -3.10 -1.59 -15.09
C ASP A 202 -4.16 -0.69 -15.73
N GLU A 203 -3.74 0.45 -16.25
CA GLU A 203 -4.55 1.38 -17.04
C GLU A 203 -4.31 1.26 -18.55
N THR A 204 -3.44 0.35 -18.97
CA THR A 204 -3.04 0.25 -20.39
C THR A 204 -3.93 -0.65 -21.22
N ASP A 205 -4.78 -1.45 -20.58
CA ASP A 205 -5.73 -2.33 -21.27
C ASP A 205 -7.02 -1.55 -21.60
N PRO A 206 -7.44 -1.52 -22.89
CA PRO A 206 -8.64 -0.79 -23.29
C PRO A 206 -9.96 -1.36 -22.76
N CYS A 207 -9.96 -2.53 -22.11
CA CYS A 207 -11.18 -3.10 -21.53
C CYS A 207 -11.77 -2.22 -20.42
N CYS A 208 -10.90 -1.52 -19.69
CA CYS A 208 -11.24 -0.97 -18.39
C CYS A 208 -10.52 0.36 -18.18
N SER A 209 -11.10 1.26 -17.37
CA SER A 209 -10.37 2.47 -16.94
C SER A 209 -9.13 2.13 -16.13
N GLN A 210 -9.23 1.12 -15.28
CA GLN A 210 -8.13 0.47 -14.56
C GLN A 210 -8.58 -0.92 -14.12
N LYS A 211 -7.64 -1.84 -13.99
CA LYS A 211 -7.86 -3.17 -13.43
C LYS A 211 -6.67 -3.59 -12.57
N LEU A 212 -6.85 -4.58 -11.70
CA LEU A 212 -5.73 -5.31 -11.13
C LEU A 212 -5.36 -6.46 -12.06
N ALA A 213 -4.09 -6.52 -12.40
CA ALA A 213 -3.48 -7.57 -13.20
C ALA A 213 -2.43 -8.32 -12.36
N GLN A 214 -2.08 -9.53 -12.81
CA GLN A 214 -1.05 -10.36 -12.21
C GLN A 214 -0.26 -11.12 -13.26
N THR A 215 1.01 -11.41 -12.95
CA THR A 215 1.88 -12.32 -13.69
C THR A 215 2.73 -13.11 -12.71
N ARG A 216 3.40 -14.17 -13.18
CA ARG A 216 4.27 -14.98 -12.32
C ARG A 216 5.47 -15.54 -13.08
N THR A 217 6.49 -15.90 -12.32
CA THR A 217 7.69 -16.58 -12.80
C THR A 217 8.07 -17.74 -11.90
N TYR A 218 8.62 -18.82 -12.48
CA TYR A 218 9.21 -19.95 -11.77
C TYR A 218 10.73 -19.96 -11.84
N ASP A 219 11.29 -19.20 -12.78
CA ASP A 219 12.74 -19.16 -13.03
C ASP A 219 13.39 -17.81 -12.67
N GLY A 220 12.58 -16.81 -12.28
CA GLY A 220 13.05 -15.46 -11.99
C GLY A 220 13.43 -14.64 -13.22
N VAL A 221 13.28 -15.17 -14.42
CA VAL A 221 13.70 -14.56 -15.69
C VAL A 221 12.53 -14.40 -16.65
N THR A 222 11.76 -15.48 -16.83
CA THR A 222 10.64 -15.53 -17.77
C THR A 222 9.33 -15.30 -17.04
N TRP A 223 8.66 -14.19 -17.32
CA TRP A 223 7.36 -13.86 -16.76
C TRP A 223 6.25 -14.35 -17.70
N GLN A 224 5.25 -15.01 -17.15
CA GLN A 224 4.12 -15.53 -17.92
C GLN A 224 3.23 -14.39 -18.44
N THR A 225 2.34 -14.71 -19.39
CA THR A 225 1.34 -13.76 -19.88
C THR A 225 0.48 -13.27 -18.71
N ALA A 226 0.30 -11.95 -18.63
CA ALA A 226 -0.52 -11.32 -17.62
C ALA A 226 -1.98 -11.80 -17.69
N THR A 227 -2.60 -11.91 -16.51
CA THR A 227 -4.02 -12.25 -16.35
C THR A 227 -4.69 -11.22 -15.42
N ASN A 228 -6.02 -11.13 -15.49
CA ASN A 228 -6.76 -10.22 -14.64
C ASN A 228 -6.98 -10.82 -13.25
N THR A 229 -6.65 -10.05 -12.21
CA THR A 229 -6.97 -10.38 -10.81
C THR A 229 -8.35 -9.82 -10.44
N VAL A 230 -8.55 -8.50 -10.67
CA VAL A 230 -9.84 -7.83 -10.50
C VAL A 230 -10.06 -6.91 -11.70
N ALA A 231 -11.12 -7.16 -12.46
CA ALA A 231 -11.50 -6.36 -13.61
C ALA A 231 -13.03 -6.21 -13.61
N SER A 232 -13.52 -5.03 -13.21
CA SER A 232 -14.95 -4.75 -13.18
C SER A 232 -15.57 -4.78 -14.57
N ALA A 233 -16.82 -5.22 -14.64
CA ALA A 233 -17.63 -5.08 -15.85
C ALA A 233 -18.06 -3.62 -16.11
N VAL A 234 -17.96 -2.75 -15.12
CA VAL A 234 -18.23 -1.32 -15.23
C VAL A 234 -16.92 -0.61 -15.58
N PHE A 235 -16.86 -0.02 -16.77
CA PHE A 235 -15.64 0.60 -17.31
C PHE A 235 -15.04 1.67 -16.39
N SER A 236 -15.87 2.44 -15.69
CA SER A 236 -15.42 3.53 -14.79
C SER A 236 -14.87 3.05 -13.46
N ASP A 237 -15.08 1.79 -13.09
CA ASP A 237 -14.48 1.24 -11.89
C ASP A 237 -12.98 1.05 -12.10
N ARG A 238 -12.24 1.36 -11.03
CA ARG A 238 -10.77 1.38 -11.04
C ARG A 238 -10.23 0.58 -9.86
N PRO A 239 -10.27 -0.78 -9.91
CA PRO A 239 -9.59 -1.60 -8.92
C PRO A 239 -8.09 -1.32 -8.97
N GLY A 240 -7.47 -1.06 -7.81
CA GLY A 240 -6.05 -0.68 -7.73
C GLY A 240 -5.42 -0.96 -6.38
N MET A 241 -4.10 -0.79 -6.30
CA MET A 241 -3.31 -0.78 -5.06
C MET A 241 -3.40 -2.10 -4.27
N ALA A 242 -3.22 -3.24 -4.95
CA ALA A 242 -3.23 -4.54 -4.31
C ALA A 242 -2.11 -4.67 -3.27
N ARG A 243 -2.46 -5.19 -2.08
CA ARG A 243 -1.54 -5.65 -1.04
C ARG A 243 -1.90 -7.07 -0.67
N VAL A 244 -0.91 -7.95 -0.56
CA VAL A 244 -1.11 -9.38 -0.30
C VAL A 244 -0.33 -9.80 0.93
N SER A 245 -0.98 -10.49 1.84
CA SER A 245 -0.36 -11.18 2.98
C SER A 245 -0.61 -12.67 2.90
N LYS A 246 0.44 -13.46 3.04
CA LYS A 246 0.32 -14.91 3.25
C LYS A 246 -0.06 -15.18 4.70
N LEU A 247 -1.03 -16.05 4.90
CA LEU A 247 -1.56 -16.42 6.21
C LEU A 247 -0.94 -17.71 6.72
N PRO A 248 -0.97 -18.00 8.03
CA PRO A 248 -0.34 -19.19 8.62
C PRO A 248 -0.87 -20.52 8.10
N ASP A 249 -2.13 -20.57 7.67
CA ASP A 249 -2.75 -21.76 7.09
C ASP A 249 -2.34 -22.02 5.63
N GLY A 250 -1.50 -21.13 5.07
CA GLY A 250 -1.04 -21.17 3.68
C GLY A 250 -1.98 -20.50 2.69
N SER A 251 -3.11 -19.96 3.14
CA SER A 251 -3.97 -19.10 2.31
C SER A 251 -3.40 -17.68 2.20
N PHE A 252 -4.05 -16.81 1.42
CA PHE A 252 -3.61 -15.44 1.16
C PHE A 252 -4.78 -14.49 1.30
N PHE A 253 -4.52 -13.33 1.89
CA PHE A 253 -5.46 -12.23 2.02
C PHE A 253 -4.97 -11.04 1.18
N MET A 254 -5.81 -10.54 0.29
CA MET A 254 -5.53 -9.39 -0.55
C MET A 254 -6.46 -8.25 -0.19
N THR A 255 -5.91 -7.03 0.00
CA THR A 255 -6.68 -5.79 -0.01
C THR A 255 -6.40 -4.99 -1.27
N TYR A 256 -7.36 -4.20 -1.70
CA TYR A 256 -7.27 -3.26 -2.82
C TYR A 256 -8.37 -2.22 -2.70
N GLU A 257 -8.26 -1.13 -3.42
CA GLU A 257 -9.34 -0.15 -3.55
C GLU A 257 -10.16 -0.39 -4.82
N ILE A 258 -11.40 0.08 -4.83
CA ILE A 258 -12.17 0.24 -6.06
C ILE A 258 -12.62 1.69 -6.16
N CYS A 259 -11.92 2.47 -6.99
CA CYS A 259 -12.31 3.83 -7.32
C CYS A 259 -13.33 3.81 -8.45
N GLY A 260 -14.42 4.50 -8.24
CA GLY A 260 -15.52 4.57 -9.21
C GLY A 260 -16.75 5.21 -8.58
N PRO A 261 -17.76 5.57 -9.36
CA PRO A 261 -18.94 6.28 -8.84
C PRO A 261 -19.74 5.51 -7.78
N ALA A 262 -19.65 4.18 -7.76
CA ALA A 262 -20.39 3.35 -6.80
C ALA A 262 -19.66 3.17 -5.48
N ASP A 263 -18.31 3.07 -5.52
CA ASP A 263 -17.52 2.61 -4.39
C ASP A 263 -16.57 3.67 -3.82
N ASN A 264 -16.39 4.79 -4.53
CA ASN A 264 -15.63 5.97 -4.08
C ASN A 264 -14.25 5.61 -3.47
N CYS A 265 -13.51 4.70 -4.12
CA CYS A 265 -12.21 4.18 -3.65
C CYS A 265 -12.27 3.40 -2.33
N ALA A 266 -13.41 2.83 -1.97
CA ALA A 266 -13.51 2.00 -0.78
C ALA A 266 -12.55 0.81 -0.82
N ALA A 267 -12.05 0.41 0.35
CA ALA A 267 -11.20 -0.75 0.51
C ALA A 267 -12.00 -2.05 0.42
N PHE A 268 -11.52 -2.96 -0.42
CA PHE A 268 -12.06 -4.29 -0.64
C PHE A 268 -11.04 -5.37 -0.31
N SER A 269 -11.52 -6.60 -0.12
CA SER A 269 -10.67 -7.76 0.11
C SER A 269 -11.11 -8.98 -0.69
N ARG A 270 -10.16 -9.87 -0.92
CA ARG A 270 -10.34 -11.23 -1.40
C ARG A 270 -9.36 -12.17 -0.70
N THR A 271 -9.70 -13.45 -0.70
CA THR A 271 -8.82 -14.53 -0.25
C THR A 271 -8.46 -15.46 -1.41
N SER A 272 -7.35 -16.14 -1.28
CA SER A 272 -6.90 -17.19 -2.19
C SER A 272 -6.33 -18.36 -1.40
N ALA A 273 -6.64 -19.59 -1.80
CA ALA A 273 -6.04 -20.76 -1.19
C ALA A 273 -4.62 -21.05 -1.68
N ASP A 274 -4.22 -20.47 -2.81
CA ASP A 274 -2.97 -20.82 -3.49
C ASP A 274 -2.05 -19.64 -3.79
N GLY A 275 -2.53 -18.38 -3.61
CA GLY A 275 -1.77 -17.15 -3.90
C GLY A 275 -1.78 -16.72 -5.37
N TRP A 276 -2.50 -17.47 -6.23
CA TRP A 276 -2.69 -17.15 -7.64
C TRP A 276 -4.17 -16.94 -7.99
N ASN A 277 -5.07 -17.79 -7.52
CA ASN A 277 -6.49 -17.74 -7.82
C ASN A 277 -7.25 -16.98 -6.73
N PHE A 278 -7.57 -15.73 -6.97
CA PHE A 278 -8.40 -14.90 -6.08
C PHE A 278 -9.89 -14.90 -6.49
N GLY A 279 -10.34 -15.90 -7.25
CA GLY A 279 -11.71 -16.04 -7.76
C GLY A 279 -11.91 -15.40 -9.14
N ALA A 280 -13.16 -15.28 -9.56
CA ALA A 280 -13.49 -14.69 -10.86
C ALA A 280 -13.06 -13.20 -10.91
N ALA A 281 -12.36 -12.79 -11.97
CA ALA A 281 -11.86 -11.42 -12.08
C ALA A 281 -12.99 -10.36 -12.04
N THR A 282 -14.19 -10.70 -12.53
CA THR A 282 -15.35 -9.81 -12.51
C THR A 282 -16.05 -9.69 -11.16
N SER A 283 -15.72 -10.52 -10.17
CA SER A 283 -16.21 -10.33 -8.79
C SER A 283 -15.45 -9.18 -8.15
N LEU A 284 -16.12 -8.27 -7.47
CA LEU A 284 -15.47 -7.12 -6.82
C LEU A 284 -14.95 -7.45 -5.41
N GLY A 285 -15.23 -8.65 -4.88
CA GLY A 285 -14.81 -9.04 -3.54
C GLY A 285 -15.70 -8.47 -2.44
N ASN A 286 -15.16 -8.34 -1.22
CA ASN A 286 -15.88 -7.88 -0.04
C ASN A 286 -15.37 -6.51 0.39
N LYS A 287 -16.26 -5.53 0.54
CA LYS A 287 -15.94 -4.24 1.15
C LYS A 287 -15.56 -4.47 2.63
N ILE A 288 -14.44 -3.91 3.05
CA ILE A 288 -13.97 -4.01 4.44
C ILE A 288 -14.69 -2.96 5.27
N THR A 289 -15.44 -3.41 6.29
CA THR A 289 -16.18 -2.51 7.19
C THR A 289 -15.99 -2.92 8.65
N SER A 290 -15.85 -1.92 9.52
CA SER A 290 -15.83 -2.14 10.97
C SER A 290 -17.21 -2.54 11.51
N ALA A 291 -17.26 -2.99 12.75
CA ALA A 291 -18.52 -3.30 13.45
C ALA A 291 -19.47 -2.10 13.55
N THR A 292 -18.96 -0.88 13.44
CA THR A 292 -19.74 0.37 13.45
C THR A 292 -20.12 0.86 12.07
N GLY A 293 -19.69 0.13 11.00
CA GLY A 293 -19.96 0.48 9.62
C GLY A 293 -18.96 1.47 9.01
N GLN A 294 -17.90 1.83 9.74
CA GLN A 294 -16.79 2.63 9.18
C GLN A 294 -16.01 1.81 8.15
N TYR A 295 -15.39 2.48 7.20
CA TYR A 295 -14.55 1.85 6.16
C TYR A 295 -13.43 2.80 5.74
N PHE A 296 -12.41 2.26 5.12
CA PHE A 296 -11.35 3.07 4.52
C PHE A 296 -11.62 3.34 3.04
N GLU A 297 -11.24 4.52 2.60
CA GLU A 297 -11.11 4.91 1.21
C GLU A 297 -9.65 5.20 0.89
N HIS A 298 -9.24 4.89 -0.33
CA HIS A 298 -7.90 5.07 -0.90
C HIS A 298 -6.78 4.28 -0.24
N ALA A 299 -5.92 3.77 -1.07
CA ALA A 299 -4.58 3.28 -0.75
C ALA A 299 -4.52 2.28 0.42
N PRO A 300 -5.40 1.25 0.47
CA PRO A 300 -5.39 0.30 1.57
C PRO A 300 -4.08 -0.50 1.61
N ALA A 301 -3.63 -0.76 2.82
CA ALA A 301 -2.54 -1.70 3.08
C ALA A 301 -2.98 -2.70 4.13
N ASN A 302 -2.56 -3.96 3.99
CA ASN A 302 -2.79 -5.00 4.98
C ASN A 302 -1.48 -5.63 5.42
N PHE A 303 -1.51 -6.23 6.59
CA PHE A 303 -0.44 -7.04 7.13
C PHE A 303 -1.00 -8.12 8.05
N TRP A 304 -0.35 -9.29 8.08
CA TRP A 304 -0.62 -10.33 9.05
C TRP A 304 0.28 -10.14 10.27
N ALA A 305 -0.31 -10.10 11.46
CA ALA A 305 0.38 -10.06 12.73
C ALA A 305 0.24 -11.41 13.43
N ASP A 306 1.35 -12.04 13.78
CA ASP A 306 1.35 -13.28 14.57
C ASP A 306 1.15 -12.93 16.06
N THR A 307 -0.09 -12.56 16.41
CA THR A 307 -0.48 -12.14 17.75
C THR A 307 -1.53 -13.07 18.32
N GLY A 308 -1.57 -13.19 19.66
CA GLY A 308 -2.56 -14.02 20.33
C GLY A 308 -2.52 -15.50 19.90
N ALA A 309 -3.65 -16.19 20.07
CA ALA A 309 -3.75 -17.63 19.79
C ALA A 309 -3.91 -17.94 18.28
N TYR A 310 -4.32 -16.96 17.47
CA TYR A 310 -4.69 -17.17 16.06
C TYR A 310 -4.11 -16.16 15.10
N GLY A 311 -3.35 -15.14 15.59
CA GLY A 311 -2.90 -14.01 14.80
C GLY A 311 -4.03 -13.04 14.42
N GLU A 312 -3.66 -11.94 13.77
CA GLU A 312 -4.59 -10.89 13.39
C GLU A 312 -4.24 -10.29 12.03
N LEU A 313 -5.28 -9.99 11.24
CA LEU A 313 -5.15 -9.15 10.07
C LEU A 313 -5.27 -7.69 10.47
N LEU A 314 -4.32 -6.88 10.02
CA LEU A 314 -4.32 -5.43 10.18
C LEU A 314 -4.62 -4.77 8.84
N VAL A 315 -5.47 -3.74 8.82
CA VAL A 315 -5.76 -2.95 7.62
C VAL A 315 -5.75 -1.47 7.97
N VAL A 316 -5.04 -0.69 7.16
CA VAL A 316 -5.06 0.77 7.18
C VAL A 316 -5.35 1.28 5.77
N GLY A 317 -6.03 2.42 5.66
CA GLY A 317 -6.25 3.13 4.40
C GLY A 317 -6.07 4.62 4.59
N GLN A 318 -6.11 5.37 3.52
CA GLN A 318 -5.81 6.80 3.53
C GLN A 318 -6.86 7.61 4.31
N VAL A 319 -8.14 7.35 4.06
CA VAL A 319 -9.25 8.11 4.62
C VAL A 319 -10.20 7.17 5.34
N LEU A 320 -10.39 7.40 6.64
CA LEU A 320 -11.41 6.71 7.42
C LEU A 320 -12.75 7.42 7.24
N VAL A 321 -13.76 6.69 6.83
CA VAL A 321 -15.09 7.18 6.49
C VAL A 321 -16.14 6.53 7.39
N GLU A 322 -17.10 7.33 7.86
CA GLU A 322 -18.24 6.87 8.64
C GLU A 322 -19.28 6.17 7.75
N SER A 323 -20.15 5.37 8.34
CA SER A 323 -21.22 4.66 7.63
C SER A 323 -22.14 5.57 6.78
N ASN A 324 -22.19 6.86 7.08
CA ASN A 324 -22.95 7.86 6.33
C ASN A 324 -22.16 8.55 5.20
N GLY A 325 -20.90 8.14 4.97
CA GLY A 325 -20.03 8.71 3.94
C GLY A 325 -19.26 9.97 4.34
N ALA A 326 -19.37 10.43 5.59
CA ALA A 326 -18.57 11.54 6.08
C ALA A 326 -17.17 11.07 6.51
N THR A 327 -16.15 11.91 6.33
CA THR A 327 -14.83 11.65 6.90
C THR A 327 -14.94 11.53 8.42
N SER A 328 -14.37 10.47 9.00
CA SER A 328 -14.40 10.24 10.44
C SER A 328 -13.60 11.29 11.20
N ALA A 329 -14.09 11.65 12.39
CA ALA A 329 -13.31 12.48 13.32
C ALA A 329 -12.01 11.82 13.80
N GLN A 330 -11.89 10.49 13.63
CA GLN A 330 -10.70 9.71 13.97
C GLN A 330 -9.85 9.36 12.71
N ASN A 331 -10.07 10.09 11.61
CA ASN A 331 -9.27 9.88 10.38
C ASN A 331 -7.78 10.09 10.65
N GLY A 332 -6.95 9.14 10.22
CA GLY A 332 -5.50 9.14 10.43
C GLY A 332 -5.05 8.66 11.83
N GLU A 333 -5.98 8.16 12.67
CA GLU A 333 -5.69 7.72 14.04
C GLU A 333 -5.95 6.22 14.28
N LEU A 334 -6.63 5.54 13.37
CA LEU A 334 -7.08 4.16 13.57
C LEU A 334 -6.56 3.20 12.50
N ILE A 335 -6.36 1.95 12.93
CA ILE A 335 -6.10 0.77 12.11
C ILE A 335 -7.22 -0.23 12.40
N PHE A 336 -7.73 -0.91 11.38
CA PHE A 336 -8.67 -2.02 11.54
C PHE A 336 -7.92 -3.30 11.88
N VAL A 337 -8.51 -4.07 12.78
CA VAL A 337 -8.01 -5.37 13.24
C VAL A 337 -9.09 -6.42 13.11
N ASN A 338 -8.74 -7.58 12.53
CA ASN A 338 -9.61 -8.74 12.44
C ASN A 338 -8.89 -9.96 12.98
N SER A 339 -9.46 -10.57 14.02
CA SER A 339 -8.93 -11.80 14.64
C SER A 339 -9.34 -13.08 13.89
N GLY A 340 -10.14 -12.97 12.85
CA GLY A 340 -10.40 -14.05 11.91
C GLY A 340 -9.27 -14.19 10.90
N ALA A 341 -8.71 -15.38 10.76
CA ALA A 341 -7.55 -15.61 9.88
C ALA A 341 -7.81 -15.35 8.39
N ASP A 342 -9.05 -15.14 7.97
CA ASP A 342 -9.46 -14.92 6.57
C ASP A 342 -10.10 -13.54 6.34
N GLY A 343 -10.09 -12.67 7.36
CA GLY A 343 -10.76 -11.37 7.31
C GLY A 343 -12.29 -11.46 7.39
N SER A 344 -12.84 -12.62 7.69
CA SER A 344 -14.28 -12.79 7.92
C SER A 344 -14.70 -12.21 9.28
N GLY A 345 -15.98 -11.88 9.41
CA GLY A 345 -16.54 -11.32 10.64
C GLY A 345 -16.32 -9.82 10.78
N SER A 346 -16.36 -9.34 12.00
CA SER A 346 -16.28 -7.91 12.31
C SER A 346 -14.84 -7.44 12.47
N TRP A 347 -14.56 -6.25 11.93
CA TRP A 347 -13.30 -5.54 12.17
C TRP A 347 -13.45 -4.63 13.39
N SER A 348 -12.54 -4.76 14.34
CA SER A 348 -12.33 -3.82 15.46
C SER A 348 -11.31 -2.75 15.08
N THR A 349 -10.97 -1.86 15.99
CA THR A 349 -10.00 -0.79 15.77
C THR A 349 -8.96 -0.73 16.87
N ILE A 350 -7.73 -0.37 16.50
CA ILE A 350 -6.64 0.01 17.40
C ILE A 350 -6.12 1.39 17.01
N THR A 351 -5.42 2.04 17.93
CA THR A 351 -4.77 3.33 17.65
C THR A 351 -3.54 3.12 16.75
N ALA A 352 -3.43 3.93 15.70
CA ALA A 352 -2.30 3.93 14.79
C ALA A 352 -1.02 4.42 15.50
N PRO A 353 0.13 3.76 15.31
CA PRO A 353 1.42 4.20 15.86
C PRO A 353 1.87 5.58 15.36
N VAL A 354 1.46 5.96 14.15
CA VAL A 354 1.74 7.27 13.55
C VAL A 354 0.42 8.04 13.41
N PRO A 355 0.08 8.96 14.32
CA PRO A 355 -1.08 9.81 14.13
C PRO A 355 -0.85 10.77 12.97
N VAL A 356 -1.68 10.67 11.94
CA VAL A 356 -1.65 11.53 10.75
C VAL A 356 -2.59 12.71 10.98
N THR A 357 -2.03 13.86 11.33
CA THR A 357 -2.79 15.01 11.84
C THR A 357 -3.36 15.89 10.75
N ASP A 358 -2.70 15.99 9.59
CA ASP A 358 -3.15 16.83 8.47
C ASP A 358 -4.15 16.13 7.52
N SER A 359 -4.57 14.90 7.86
CA SER A 359 -5.57 14.14 7.12
C SER A 359 -6.91 14.86 6.97
N PHE A 360 -7.25 15.79 7.88
CA PHE A 360 -8.49 16.57 7.83
C PHE A 360 -8.44 17.77 6.88
N THR A 361 -7.26 18.36 6.64
CA THR A 361 -7.14 19.56 5.80
C THR A 361 -7.43 19.24 4.33
N ASN A 362 -6.89 18.13 3.86
CA ASN A 362 -7.16 17.59 2.53
C ASN A 362 -6.95 16.07 2.56
N PRO A 363 -7.95 15.29 3.00
CA PRO A 363 -7.80 13.86 3.24
C PRO A 363 -7.49 13.06 1.97
N TYR A 364 -7.85 13.58 0.79
CA TYR A 364 -7.57 12.94 -0.50
C TYR A 364 -6.29 13.46 -1.18
N SER A 365 -5.48 14.23 -0.46
CA SER A 365 -4.14 14.57 -0.93
C SER A 365 -3.27 13.32 -0.99
N SER A 366 -2.39 13.22 -1.96
CA SER A 366 -1.47 12.09 -2.09
C SER A 366 -0.41 12.00 -0.97
N CYS A 367 -0.40 12.92 0.01
CA CYS A 367 0.55 12.88 1.13
C CYS A 367 -0.01 12.18 2.37
N PRO A 368 -1.06 12.67 3.04
CA PRO A 368 -1.42 12.13 4.35
C PRO A 368 -1.87 10.68 4.22
N ASN A 369 -1.22 9.80 4.96
CA ASN A 369 -1.56 8.38 5.11
C ASN A 369 -1.69 7.58 3.80
N TYR A 370 -1.00 8.00 2.73
CA TYR A 370 -1.12 7.35 1.42
C TYR A 370 -0.32 6.05 1.38
N SER A 371 -1.01 4.90 1.44
CA SER A 371 -0.45 3.54 1.45
C SER A 371 0.59 3.31 2.56
N SER A 372 0.20 3.61 3.79
CA SER A 372 1.04 3.43 4.97
C SER A 372 1.46 1.98 5.14
N ALA A 373 2.69 1.77 5.62
CA ALA A 373 3.23 0.43 5.85
C ALA A 373 3.09 0.05 7.33
N LEU A 374 2.63 -1.17 7.58
CA LEU A 374 2.52 -1.77 8.89
C LEU A 374 3.52 -2.91 9.01
N LEU A 375 4.17 -3.05 10.15
CA LEU A 375 5.08 -4.17 10.42
C LEU A 375 5.05 -4.56 11.92
N PRO A 376 4.38 -5.65 12.28
CA PRO A 376 4.45 -6.19 13.62
C PRO A 376 5.87 -6.62 14.01
N SER A 377 6.20 -6.51 15.29
CA SER A 377 7.44 -7.10 15.83
C SER A 377 7.42 -8.62 15.69
N ALA A 378 8.59 -9.23 15.68
CA ALA A 378 8.72 -10.69 15.55
C ALA A 378 8.09 -11.48 16.71
N ASP A 379 7.91 -10.86 17.86
CA ASP A 379 7.25 -11.44 19.03
C ASP A 379 5.75 -11.06 19.12
N GLY A 380 5.23 -10.32 18.14
CA GLY A 380 3.83 -9.89 18.07
C GLY A 380 3.42 -8.87 19.14
N THR A 381 4.37 -8.29 19.91
CA THR A 381 4.04 -7.40 21.04
C THR A 381 3.93 -5.93 20.67
N SER A 382 4.46 -5.54 19.51
CA SER A 382 4.42 -4.15 19.04
C SER A 382 4.19 -4.05 17.54
N LEU A 383 3.71 -2.89 17.12
CA LEU A 383 3.46 -2.53 15.73
C LEU A 383 4.29 -1.31 15.37
N LEU A 384 5.10 -1.44 14.34
CA LEU A 384 5.73 -0.34 13.64
C LEU A 384 4.79 0.11 12.50
N GLU A 385 4.56 1.40 12.39
CA GLU A 385 3.92 2.02 11.24
C GLU A 385 4.86 3.03 10.60
N MET A 386 4.87 3.06 9.27
CA MET A 386 5.43 4.15 8.48
C MET A 386 4.32 4.80 7.69
N ALA A 387 4.08 6.08 7.92
CA ALA A 387 3.05 6.86 7.26
C ALA A 387 3.59 8.22 6.83
N SER A 388 3.06 8.75 5.73
CA SER A 388 3.37 10.10 5.28
C SER A 388 2.38 11.09 5.86
N ASP A 389 2.87 12.29 6.18
CA ASP A 389 2.06 13.41 6.66
C ASP A 389 2.73 14.73 6.29
N PHE A 390 2.02 15.83 6.36
CA PHE A 390 2.62 17.14 6.19
C PHE A 390 3.42 17.53 7.44
N ASN A 391 4.62 18.07 7.22
CA ASN A 391 5.39 18.69 8.30
C ASN A 391 4.93 20.14 8.54
N ALA A 392 5.48 20.80 9.56
CA ALA A 392 5.13 22.18 9.92
C ALA A 392 5.38 23.19 8.77
N GLY A 393 6.18 22.85 7.77
CA GLY A 393 6.41 23.65 6.56
C GLY A 393 5.45 23.35 5.41
N GLY A 394 4.47 22.46 5.58
CA GLY A 394 3.51 22.04 4.55
C GLY A 394 4.11 21.10 3.50
N ASN A 395 5.29 20.54 3.76
CA ASN A 395 5.91 19.54 2.87
C ASN A 395 5.56 18.13 3.32
N CYS A 396 5.33 17.25 2.35
CA CYS A 396 5.12 15.82 2.64
C CYS A 396 6.39 15.20 3.23
N GLN A 397 6.25 14.47 4.30
CA GLN A 397 7.32 13.80 5.01
C GLN A 397 6.88 12.43 5.50
N THR A 398 7.77 11.44 5.41
CA THR A 398 7.51 10.12 5.99
C THR A 398 7.94 10.11 7.46
N TYR A 399 7.07 9.57 8.29
CA TYR A 399 7.27 9.36 9.72
C TYR A 399 7.20 7.88 10.05
N TYR A 400 7.78 7.50 11.17
CA TYR A 400 7.57 6.19 11.78
C TYR A 400 7.18 6.34 13.24
N GLY A 401 6.46 5.36 13.73
CA GLY A 401 6.05 5.22 15.13
C GLY A 401 5.94 3.77 15.52
N ILE A 402 6.10 3.48 16.79
CA ILE A 402 5.96 2.13 17.35
C ILE A 402 5.01 2.22 18.55
N SER A 403 4.01 1.35 18.57
CA SER A 403 3.09 1.20 19.71
C SER A 403 2.99 -0.27 20.13
N ALA A 404 2.48 -0.52 21.33
CA ALA A 404 2.12 -1.87 21.73
C ALA A 404 1.00 -2.40 20.84
N LEU A 405 1.07 -3.68 20.49
CA LEU A 405 0.01 -4.44 19.83
C LEU A 405 -0.59 -5.35 20.92
N ASN A 406 -1.76 -4.97 21.47
CA ASN A 406 -2.39 -5.65 22.62
C ASN A 406 -3.67 -6.36 22.20
#